data_aa86427860f45cfb0684d73fd0498e64
#
_entry.id   aa86427860f45cfb0684d73fd0498e64
#
_cell.length_a   1.000
_cell.length_b   1.000
_cell.length_c   1.000
_cell.angle_alpha   90.00
_cell.angle_beta   90.00
_cell.angle_gamma   90.00
#
_symmetry.space_group_name_H-M   'P 1'
#
loop_
_entity.id
_entity.type
_entity.pdbx_description
1 polymer ?
#
loop_
_entity_poly.entity_id
_entity_poly.type
_entity_poly.pdbx_seq_one_letter_code
_entity_poly.pdbx_strand_id
1 'polypeptide(L)'
;VTQQQLPSSANWFLASVVTYMVPNGIQMVMLSYLMAIEFKQPADSFGITQMVGQLPLLLFLLLGGWVADRVDIRRWLMTLQGIGMVMPLVLAFLLSRGAASEASILLYAVVWGVIGAFSLPARDGLLRRVA
;
A
#
# COMPACT_ATOMS: atom_id res chain seq x y z
N VAL A 1 15.35 -27.90 25.34
CA VAL A 1 14.79 -27.11 24.25
C VAL A 1 15.49 -25.75 24.28
N THR A 2 16.55 -25.63 23.50
CA THR A 2 17.23 -24.35 23.32
C THR A 2 16.28 -23.41 22.62
N GLN A 3 15.81 -22.39 23.33
CA GLN A 3 15.17 -21.26 22.71
C GLN A 3 16.22 -20.60 21.79
N GLN A 4 16.14 -20.89 20.50
CA GLN A 4 16.87 -20.12 19.52
C GLN A 4 16.33 -18.69 19.61
N GLN A 5 17.07 -17.85 20.32
CA GLN A 5 16.82 -16.41 20.24
C GLN A 5 17.02 -16.01 18.79
N LEU A 6 15.92 -15.65 18.15
CA LEU A 6 15.99 -15.10 16.81
C LEU A 6 16.94 -13.90 16.83
N PRO A 7 17.88 -13.80 15.87
CA PRO A 7 18.79 -12.68 15.83
C PRO A 7 17.99 -11.36 15.76
N SER A 8 18.52 -10.32 16.36
CA SER A 8 17.85 -9.00 16.42
C SER A 8 17.39 -8.50 15.05
N SER A 9 18.11 -8.88 13.99
CA SER A 9 17.72 -8.60 12.60
C SER A 9 16.39 -9.24 12.21
N ALA A 10 16.09 -10.46 12.70
CA ALA A 10 14.82 -11.12 12.43
C ALA A 10 13.64 -10.41 13.12
N ASN A 11 13.84 -9.91 14.36
CA ASN A 11 12.81 -9.14 15.06
C ASN A 11 12.50 -7.83 14.36
N TRP A 12 13.50 -7.11 13.90
CA TRP A 12 13.32 -5.90 13.09
C TRP A 12 12.61 -6.17 11.78
N PHE A 13 12.92 -7.30 11.15
CA PHE A 13 12.24 -7.73 9.94
C PHE A 13 10.77 -8.02 10.20
N LEU A 14 10.46 -8.81 11.24
CA LEU A 14 9.08 -9.10 11.62
C LEU A 14 8.30 -7.83 11.94
N ALA A 15 8.91 -6.91 12.68
CA ALA A 15 8.31 -5.62 12.97
C ALA A 15 7.99 -4.83 11.69
N SER A 16 8.88 -4.83 10.71
CA SER A 16 8.66 -4.16 9.43
C SER A 16 7.52 -4.81 8.62
N VAL A 17 7.42 -6.14 8.64
CA VAL A 17 6.33 -6.87 7.98
C VAL A 17 4.99 -6.53 8.62
N VAL A 18 4.91 -6.58 9.95
CA VAL A 18 3.67 -6.24 10.68
C VAL A 18 3.28 -4.79 10.43
N THR A 19 4.24 -3.87 10.49
CA THR A 19 4.01 -2.44 10.23
C THR A 19 3.49 -2.19 8.82
N TYR A 20 3.84 -3.04 7.86
CA TYR A 20 3.34 -2.95 6.50
C TYR A 20 1.97 -3.65 6.33
N MET A 21 1.81 -4.85 6.89
CA MET A 21 0.59 -5.66 6.69
C MET A 21 -0.63 -5.09 7.40
N VAL A 22 -0.44 -4.53 8.61
CA VAL A 22 -1.57 -3.98 9.38
C VAL A 22 -2.23 -2.79 8.68
N PRO A 23 -1.50 -1.76 8.23
CA PRO A 23 -2.10 -0.66 7.48
C PRO A 23 -2.78 -1.11 6.19
N ASN A 24 -2.19 -2.07 5.47
CA ASN A 24 -2.81 -2.61 4.26
C ASN A 24 -4.13 -3.32 4.53
N GLY A 25 -4.19 -4.11 5.60
CA GLY A 25 -5.42 -4.76 6.03
C GLY A 25 -6.50 -3.75 6.40
N ILE A 26 -6.16 -2.76 7.21
CA ILE A 26 -7.06 -1.66 7.60
C ILE A 26 -7.54 -0.90 6.36
N GLN A 27 -6.63 -0.60 5.45
CA GLN A 27 -6.92 0.08 4.21
C GLN A 27 -7.96 -0.66 3.37
N MET A 28 -7.79 -1.97 3.23
CA MET A 28 -8.69 -2.80 2.45
C MET A 28 -10.11 -2.83 3.04
N VAL A 29 -10.19 -2.97 4.36
CA VAL A 29 -11.48 -2.95 5.07
C VAL A 29 -12.11 -1.56 4.99
N MET A 30 -11.33 -0.50 5.20
CA MET A 30 -11.81 0.87 5.12
C MET A 30 -12.38 1.21 3.74
N LEU A 31 -11.67 0.83 2.69
CA LEU A 31 -12.12 1.07 1.32
C LEU A 31 -13.44 0.36 1.04
N SER A 32 -13.56 -0.90 1.47
CA SER A 32 -14.80 -1.68 1.34
C SER A 32 -15.95 -1.04 2.10
N TYR A 33 -15.71 -0.57 3.32
CA TYR A 33 -16.69 0.13 4.14
C TYR A 33 -17.18 1.42 3.46
N LEU A 34 -16.25 2.24 2.99
CA LEU A 34 -16.58 3.50 2.32
C LEU A 34 -17.43 3.27 1.09
N MET A 35 -17.08 2.30 0.27
CA MET A 35 -17.83 1.99 -0.95
C MET A 35 -19.22 1.45 -0.64
N ALA A 36 -19.35 0.57 0.34
CA ALA A 36 -20.63 -0.09 0.64
C ALA A 36 -21.58 0.79 1.44
N ILE A 37 -21.07 1.55 2.41
CA ILE A 37 -21.92 2.26 3.39
C ILE A 37 -21.98 3.75 3.11
N GLU A 38 -20.87 4.41 2.95
CA GLU A 38 -20.82 5.86 2.76
C GLU A 38 -21.34 6.27 1.38
N PHE A 39 -20.88 5.57 0.34
CA PHE A 39 -21.26 5.88 -1.04
C PHE A 39 -22.39 5.00 -1.57
N LYS A 40 -22.81 3.98 -0.81
CA LYS A 40 -23.89 3.06 -1.19
C LYS A 40 -23.77 2.53 -2.61
N GLN A 41 -22.55 2.25 -3.03
CA GLN A 41 -22.27 1.77 -4.36
C GLN A 41 -22.70 0.31 -4.53
N PRO A 42 -23.25 -0.08 -5.69
CA PRO A 42 -23.55 -1.47 -5.98
C PRO A 42 -22.28 -2.33 -6.02
N ALA A 43 -22.43 -3.64 -5.86
CA ALA A 43 -21.32 -4.58 -5.86
C ALA A 43 -20.46 -4.50 -7.13
N ASP A 44 -21.06 -4.19 -8.27
CA ASP A 44 -20.37 -4.04 -9.55
C ASP A 44 -19.37 -2.88 -9.52
N SER A 45 -19.77 -1.73 -8.97
CA SER A 45 -18.88 -0.56 -8.81
C SER A 45 -17.74 -0.85 -7.85
N PHE A 46 -17.98 -1.60 -6.79
CA PHE A 46 -16.96 -2.03 -5.86
C PHE A 46 -15.92 -2.92 -6.57
N GLY A 47 -16.36 -3.88 -7.38
CA GLY A 47 -15.52 -4.75 -8.18
C GLY A 47 -14.64 -3.95 -9.16
N ILE A 48 -15.23 -2.98 -9.86
CA ILE A 48 -14.52 -2.10 -10.77
C ILE A 48 -13.44 -1.29 -10.04
N THR A 49 -13.76 -0.74 -8.88
CA THR A 49 -12.81 0.02 -8.06
C THR A 49 -11.62 -0.85 -7.64
N GLN A 50 -11.88 -2.08 -7.22
CA GLN A 50 -10.82 -3.04 -6.87
C GLN A 50 -9.94 -3.37 -8.09
N MET A 51 -10.54 -3.60 -9.26
CA MET A 51 -9.79 -3.85 -10.49
C MET A 51 -8.92 -2.66 -10.89
N VAL A 52 -9.48 -1.45 -10.83
CA VAL A 52 -8.74 -0.22 -11.14
C VAL A 52 -7.57 -0.02 -10.18
N GLY A 53 -7.76 -0.34 -8.89
CA GLY A 53 -6.68 -0.28 -7.89
C GLY A 53 -5.58 -1.31 -8.12
N GLN A 54 -5.92 -2.48 -8.66
CA GLN A 54 -4.94 -3.55 -8.93
C GLN A 54 -4.23 -3.39 -10.28
N LEU A 55 -4.84 -2.69 -11.23
CA LEU A 55 -4.28 -2.53 -12.56
C LEU A 55 -2.89 -1.89 -12.56
N PRO A 56 -2.64 -0.79 -11.84
CA PRO A 56 -1.30 -0.22 -11.73
C PRO A 56 -0.28 -1.20 -11.17
N LEU A 57 -0.68 -2.05 -10.22
CA LEU A 57 0.19 -3.07 -9.67
C LEU A 57 0.72 -4.01 -10.77
N LEU A 58 -0.16 -4.49 -11.64
CA LEU A 58 0.22 -5.38 -12.75
C LEU A 58 1.09 -4.66 -13.78
N LEU A 59 0.72 -3.42 -14.14
CA LEU A 59 1.42 -2.66 -15.17
C LEU A 59 2.81 -2.20 -14.73
N PHE A 60 2.93 -1.79 -13.48
CA PHE A 60 4.17 -1.18 -12.97
C PHE A 60 5.06 -2.14 -12.17
N LEU A 61 4.65 -3.40 -11.99
CA LEU A 61 5.44 -4.37 -11.22
C LEU A 61 6.83 -4.57 -11.83
N LEU A 62 6.91 -4.71 -13.15
CA LEU A 62 8.18 -4.84 -13.87
C LEU A 62 9.01 -3.55 -13.80
N LEU A 63 8.36 -2.39 -13.98
CA LEU A 63 9.01 -1.10 -13.86
C LEU A 63 9.50 -0.85 -12.43
N GLY A 64 8.72 -1.29 -11.43
CA GLY A 64 9.09 -1.20 -10.04
C GLY A 64 10.37 -1.98 -9.72
N GLY A 65 10.50 -3.19 -10.27
CA GLY A 65 11.71 -3.98 -10.15
C GLY A 65 12.92 -3.30 -10.79
N TRP A 66 12.75 -2.77 -11.99
CA TRP A 66 13.80 -2.03 -12.69
C TRP A 66 14.26 -0.78 -11.94
N VAL A 67 13.32 -0.01 -11.40
CA VAL A 67 13.60 1.18 -10.58
C VAL A 67 14.30 0.78 -9.28
N ALA A 68 13.83 -0.27 -8.62
CA ALA A 68 14.43 -0.76 -7.37
C ALA A 68 15.90 -1.14 -7.53
N ASP A 69 16.30 -1.65 -8.70
CA ASP A 69 17.69 -2.00 -8.99
C ASP A 69 18.60 -0.78 -9.22
N ARG A 70 18.03 0.38 -9.50
CA ARG A 70 18.78 1.58 -9.90
C ARG A 70 18.83 2.69 -8.85
N VAL A 71 17.95 2.64 -7.86
CA VAL A 71 17.84 3.67 -6.82
C VAL A 71 18.28 3.13 -5.47
N ASP A 72 18.56 4.04 -4.54
CA ASP A 72 18.78 3.68 -3.14
C ASP A 72 17.44 3.19 -2.57
N ILE A 73 17.32 1.87 -2.38
CA ILE A 73 16.10 1.18 -1.94
C ILE A 73 15.55 1.81 -0.65
N ARG A 74 16.44 2.15 0.28
CA ARG A 74 16.03 2.71 1.57
C ARG A 74 15.32 4.06 1.39
N ARG A 75 15.92 4.96 0.61
CA ARG A 75 15.34 6.28 0.34
C ARG A 75 14.05 6.17 -0.46
N TRP A 76 14.05 5.26 -1.43
CA TRP A 76 12.88 4.99 -2.26
C TRP A 76 11.69 4.52 -1.43
N LEU A 77 11.90 3.52 -0.55
CA LEU A 77 10.87 3.01 0.35
C LEU A 77 10.37 4.10 1.31
N MET A 78 11.27 4.89 1.87
CA MET A 78 10.89 5.99 2.76
C MET A 78 10.01 7.03 2.06
N THR A 79 10.33 7.37 0.83
CA THR A 79 9.53 8.29 0.00
C THR A 79 8.15 7.71 -0.29
N LEU A 80 8.07 6.45 -0.70
CA LEU A 80 6.81 5.77 -0.97
C LEU A 80 5.95 5.65 0.30
N GLN A 81 6.54 5.32 1.42
CA GLN A 81 5.84 5.25 2.71
C GLN A 81 5.32 6.63 3.14
N GLY A 82 6.11 7.68 2.93
CA GLY A 82 5.68 9.05 3.20
C GLY A 82 4.45 9.45 2.40
N ILE A 83 4.45 9.17 1.10
CA ILE A 83 3.28 9.39 0.23
C ILE A 83 2.09 8.56 0.71
N GLY A 84 2.33 7.30 1.05
CA GLY A 84 1.30 6.39 1.55
C GLY A 84 0.67 6.84 2.87
N MET A 85 1.40 7.57 3.70
CA MET A 85 0.86 8.16 4.93
C MET A 85 0.02 9.40 4.67
N VAL A 86 0.40 10.21 3.70
CA VAL A 86 -0.31 11.46 3.36
C VAL A 86 -1.66 11.18 2.70
N MET A 87 -1.74 10.18 1.84
CA MET A 87 -2.94 9.88 1.06
C MET A 87 -4.19 9.61 1.92
N PRO A 88 -4.14 8.76 2.96
CA PRO A 88 -5.31 8.55 3.83
C PRO A 88 -5.74 9.83 4.56
N LEU A 89 -4.79 10.67 4.94
CA LEU A 89 -5.08 11.95 5.59
C LEU A 89 -5.82 12.90 4.65
N VAL A 90 -5.41 12.96 3.39
CA VAL A 90 -6.09 13.76 2.36
C VAL A 90 -7.51 13.24 2.14
N LEU A 91 -7.69 11.92 2.05
CA LEU A 91 -9.00 11.32 1.89
C LEU A 91 -9.90 11.60 3.10
N ALA A 92 -9.38 11.45 4.32
CA ALA A 92 -10.11 11.77 5.55
C ALA A 92 -10.53 13.25 5.59
N PHE A 93 -9.66 14.14 5.17
CA PHE A 93 -9.96 15.57 5.08
C PHE A 93 -11.10 15.84 4.08
N LEU A 94 -11.04 15.24 2.91
CA LEU A 94 -12.11 15.37 1.89
C LEU A 94 -13.44 14.82 2.41
N LEU A 95 -13.43 13.68 3.11
CA LEU A 95 -14.62 13.09 3.71
C LEU A 95 -15.22 14.01 4.78
N SER A 96 -14.39 14.60 5.63
CA SER A 96 -14.85 15.52 6.69
C SER A 96 -15.48 16.80 6.14
N ARG A 97 -15.06 17.23 4.96
CA ARG A 97 -15.59 18.39 4.26
C ARG A 97 -16.80 18.08 3.38
N GLY A 98 -17.18 16.82 3.26
CA GLY A 98 -18.21 16.38 2.34
C GLY A 98 -17.85 16.56 0.87
N ALA A 99 -16.56 16.76 0.57
CA ALA A 99 -16.04 16.95 -0.78
C ALA A 99 -15.58 15.64 -1.45
N ALA A 100 -15.58 14.53 -0.72
CA ALA A 100 -15.21 13.23 -1.27
C ALA A 100 -16.27 12.73 -2.24
N SER A 101 -15.83 12.24 -3.40
CA SER A 101 -16.68 11.66 -4.44
C SER A 101 -16.15 10.29 -4.83
N GLU A 102 -16.93 9.56 -5.64
CA GLU A 102 -16.48 8.28 -6.22
C GLU A 102 -15.17 8.44 -6.98
N ALA A 103 -15.01 9.54 -7.72
CA ALA A 103 -13.77 9.85 -8.43
C ALA A 103 -12.57 10.01 -7.47
N SER A 104 -12.77 10.60 -6.29
CA SER A 104 -11.74 10.72 -5.26
C SER A 104 -11.27 9.34 -4.75
N ILE A 105 -12.20 8.40 -4.55
CA ILE A 105 -11.87 7.05 -4.13
C ILE A 105 -11.15 6.28 -5.23
N LEU A 106 -11.57 6.41 -6.47
CA LEU A 106 -10.89 5.79 -7.62
C LEU A 106 -9.46 6.31 -7.74
N LEU A 107 -9.26 7.60 -7.63
CA LEU A 107 -7.93 8.20 -7.66
C LEU A 107 -7.05 7.69 -6.51
N TYR A 108 -7.62 7.61 -5.32
CA TYR A 108 -6.95 7.05 -4.14
C TYR A 108 -6.52 5.59 -4.38
N ALA A 109 -7.42 4.77 -4.91
CA ALA A 109 -7.14 3.35 -5.21
C ALA A 109 -6.02 3.21 -6.24
N VAL A 110 -6.02 4.04 -7.29
CA VAL A 110 -4.97 4.04 -8.32
C VAL A 110 -3.61 4.43 -7.73
N VAL A 111 -3.56 5.51 -6.96
CA VAL A 111 -2.32 5.97 -6.32
C VAL A 111 -1.79 4.91 -5.34
N TRP A 112 -2.67 4.28 -4.57
CA TRP A 112 -2.30 3.21 -3.66
C TRP A 112 -1.74 1.99 -4.40
N GLY A 113 -2.36 1.61 -5.52
CA GLY A 113 -1.87 0.55 -6.39
C GLY A 113 -0.48 0.84 -6.97
N VAL A 114 -0.23 2.08 -7.40
CA VAL A 114 1.09 2.51 -7.89
C VAL A 114 2.14 2.42 -6.78
N ILE A 115 1.83 2.90 -5.58
CA ILE A 115 2.73 2.81 -4.42
C ILE A 115 3.04 1.34 -4.12
N GLY A 116 2.04 0.46 -4.12
CA GLY A 116 2.22 -0.98 -3.91
C GLY A 116 3.12 -1.60 -4.97
N ALA A 117 2.92 -1.25 -6.25
CA ALA A 117 3.70 -1.76 -7.36
C ALA A 117 5.20 -1.44 -7.24
N PHE A 118 5.54 -0.26 -6.76
CA PHE A 118 6.94 0.15 -6.54
C PHE A 118 7.50 -0.32 -5.19
N SER A 119 6.65 -0.50 -4.17
CA SER A 119 7.09 -0.91 -2.83
C SER A 119 7.42 -2.39 -2.74
N LEU A 120 6.65 -3.26 -3.39
CA LEU A 120 6.83 -4.72 -3.30
C LEU A 120 8.21 -5.16 -3.79
N PRO A 121 8.66 -4.82 -5.02
CA PRO A 121 9.99 -5.20 -5.48
C PRO A 121 11.12 -4.61 -4.63
N ALA A 122 10.96 -3.39 -4.16
CA ALA A 122 11.95 -2.73 -3.31
C ALA A 122 12.11 -3.45 -1.96
N ARG A 123 11.04 -3.91 -1.36
CA ARG A 123 11.07 -4.70 -0.12
C ARG A 123 11.73 -6.05 -0.31
N ASP A 124 11.38 -6.75 -1.39
CA ASP A 124 12.00 -8.04 -1.72
C ASP A 124 13.50 -7.91 -1.96
N GLY A 125 13.91 -6.83 -2.64
CA GLY A 125 15.32 -6.50 -2.83
C GLY A 125 16.06 -6.24 -1.51
N LEU A 126 15.42 -5.52 -0.59
CA LEU A 126 15.99 -5.27 0.74
C LEU A 126 16.15 -6.56 1.55
N LEU A 127 15.15 -7.45 1.49
CA LEU A 127 15.18 -8.76 2.12
C LEU A 127 16.37 -9.60 1.68
N ARG A 128 16.63 -9.64 0.39
CA ARG A 128 17.77 -10.39 -0.17
C ARG A 128 19.11 -9.85 0.31
N ARG A 129 19.18 -8.56 0.60
CA ARG A 129 20.42 -7.93 1.11
C ARG A 129 20.64 -8.19 2.60
N VAL A 130 19.57 -8.40 3.36
CA VAL A 130 19.63 -8.63 4.82
C VAL A 130 19.73 -10.11 5.15
N ALA A 131 19.21 -10.98 4.31
CA ALA A 131 19.39 -12.43 4.42
C ALA A 131 20.73 -12.89 3.80
#